data_d071af544d1c3ae03be9b0a1de6c277c
#
_entry.id   d071af544d1c3ae03be9b0a1de6c277c
#
_cell.length_a   1.000
_cell.length_b   1.000
_cell.length_c   1.000
_cell.angle_alpha   90.00
_cell.angle_beta   90.00
_cell.angle_gamma   90.00
#
_symmetry.space_group_name_H-M   'P 1'
#
loop_
_entity.id
_entity.type
_entity.pdbx_description
1 polymer ?
#
loop_
_entity_poly.entity_id
_entity_poly.type
_entity_poly.pdbx_seq_one_letter_code
_entity_poly.pdbx_strand_id
1 'polypeptide(L)'
;MPEILKENSMSSESATNKETNIKNKGTGAGGSNTNGNGIPYEKMTELDDRITVISKDELSTKVKFNGHEKLFVKTKQAQFFKYMEDEIDKKINQAHGCKKPDECYIEESKKIIFIIEKKFQQTGGSVCEKIQTPQFKLWQYKRTFPNYTIVYIYCLSDWFKKNCISELEYLDIINVPYFWGSSETYKDEIIKFMLDYKK
;
A
#
# COMPACT_ATOMS: atom_id res chain seq x y z
N MET A 1 -30.11 -20.15 71.65
CA MET A 1 -31.43 -19.73 71.25
C MET A 1 -31.26 -18.75 70.12
N PRO A 2 -31.64 -19.05 68.87
CA PRO A 2 -31.36 -18.21 67.73
C PRO A 2 -32.54 -17.28 67.47
N GLU A 3 -32.21 -16.05 67.13
CA GLU A 3 -33.14 -15.06 66.61
C GLU A 3 -33.26 -15.12 65.13
N ILE A 4 -34.48 -14.99 64.67
CA ILE A 4 -34.97 -15.15 63.31
C ILE A 4 -34.65 -13.90 62.49
N LEU A 5 -33.94 -14.07 61.41
CA LEU A 5 -33.72 -13.03 60.39
C LEU A 5 -34.91 -12.99 59.43
N LYS A 6 -35.51 -11.82 59.33
CA LYS A 6 -36.56 -11.51 58.32
C LYS A 6 -35.92 -11.27 56.95
N GLU A 7 -36.41 -12.00 55.98
CA GLU A 7 -36.16 -11.75 54.54
C GLU A 7 -36.78 -10.44 54.08
N ASN A 8 -35.99 -9.55 53.55
CA ASN A 8 -36.46 -8.40 52.76
C ASN A 8 -36.25 -8.73 51.29
N SER A 9 -37.34 -8.97 50.59
CA SER A 9 -37.39 -9.05 49.13
C SER A 9 -37.18 -7.67 48.53
N MET A 10 -36.04 -7.45 47.86
CA MET A 10 -35.84 -6.29 46.98
C MET A 10 -36.04 -6.74 45.54
N SER A 11 -37.01 -6.15 44.91
CA SER A 11 -37.36 -6.24 43.50
C SER A 11 -36.17 -5.84 42.62
N SER A 12 -35.79 -6.72 41.67
CA SER A 12 -34.83 -6.45 40.64
C SER A 12 -35.46 -5.55 39.59
N GLU A 13 -35.09 -4.27 39.55
CA GLU A 13 -35.27 -3.41 38.37
C GLU A 13 -34.25 -3.76 37.32
N SER A 14 -34.72 -4.25 36.18
CA SER A 14 -33.90 -4.49 34.97
C SER A 14 -33.47 -3.14 34.38
N ALA A 15 -32.19 -2.80 34.56
CA ALA A 15 -31.56 -1.70 33.83
C ALA A 15 -31.37 -2.12 32.38
N THR A 16 -32.24 -1.65 31.50
CA THR A 16 -32.05 -1.73 30.06
C THR A 16 -30.85 -0.85 29.64
N ASN A 17 -29.72 -1.46 29.37
CA ASN A 17 -28.58 -0.83 28.72
C ASN A 17 -29.02 -0.34 27.34
N LYS A 18 -29.31 0.95 27.21
CA LYS A 18 -29.36 1.64 25.94
C LYS A 18 -27.92 1.74 25.41
N GLU A 19 -27.54 0.82 24.54
CA GLU A 19 -26.35 1.01 23.68
C GLU A 19 -26.54 2.31 22.89
N THR A 20 -25.83 3.34 23.30
CA THR A 20 -25.71 4.56 22.52
C THR A 20 -24.86 4.25 21.32
N ASN A 21 -25.48 4.11 20.14
CA ASN A 21 -24.82 4.07 18.84
C ASN A 21 -24.04 5.37 18.64
N ILE A 22 -22.82 5.41 19.12
CA ILE A 22 -21.88 6.49 18.83
C ILE A 22 -21.46 6.28 17.37
N LYS A 23 -22.17 6.91 16.45
CA LYS A 23 -21.68 7.08 15.08
C LYS A 23 -20.44 7.96 15.14
N ASN A 24 -19.29 7.31 15.14
CA ASN A 24 -17.99 7.96 15.04
C ASN A 24 -17.93 8.68 13.69
N LYS A 25 -18.42 9.91 13.60
CA LYS A 25 -18.17 10.82 12.50
C LYS A 25 -16.73 11.30 12.63
N GLY A 26 -15.79 10.41 12.24
CA GLY A 26 -14.39 10.77 12.17
C GLY A 26 -14.22 11.97 11.24
N THR A 27 -13.99 13.12 11.84
CA THR A 27 -13.47 14.32 11.15
C THR A 27 -11.96 14.20 10.92
N GLY A 28 -11.41 12.98 11.12
CA GLY A 28 -10.01 12.68 10.86
C GLY A 28 -9.68 12.74 9.38
N ALA A 29 -8.44 13.11 9.06
CA ALA A 29 -7.85 13.28 7.72
C ALA A 29 -7.82 12.01 6.83
N GLY A 30 -8.86 11.20 6.86
CA GLY A 30 -9.11 10.00 6.07
C GLY A 30 -10.55 9.95 5.54
N GLY A 31 -11.31 11.05 5.66
CA GLY A 31 -12.69 11.16 5.20
C GLY A 31 -12.83 11.26 3.67
N SER A 32 -14.04 11.58 3.20
CA SER A 32 -14.44 11.69 1.78
C SER A 32 -13.47 12.50 0.88
N ASN A 33 -12.70 13.43 1.43
CA ASN A 33 -11.71 14.22 0.69
C ASN A 33 -10.45 13.43 0.29
N THR A 34 -10.13 12.32 0.96
CA THR A 34 -8.98 11.47 0.58
C THR A 34 -9.21 10.81 -0.77
N ASN A 35 -10.44 10.42 -1.07
CA ASN A 35 -10.80 9.85 -2.37
C ASN A 35 -10.80 10.90 -3.48
N GLY A 36 -11.15 12.17 -3.18
CA GLY A 36 -11.18 13.25 -4.17
C GLY A 36 -9.81 13.64 -4.72
N ASN A 37 -8.76 13.55 -3.92
CA ASN A 37 -7.41 14.02 -4.29
C ASN A 37 -6.41 12.87 -4.50
N GLY A 38 -6.59 11.73 -3.85
CA GLY A 38 -5.71 10.56 -3.97
C GLY A 38 -5.82 9.87 -5.32
N ILE A 39 -7.04 9.62 -5.81
CA ILE A 39 -7.29 8.96 -7.10
C ILE A 39 -6.70 9.74 -8.28
N PRO A 40 -6.89 11.09 -8.39
CA PRO A 40 -6.24 11.87 -9.44
C PRO A 40 -4.71 11.78 -9.39
N TYR A 41 -4.11 11.79 -8.20
CA TYR A 41 -2.67 11.66 -8.03
C TYR A 41 -2.16 10.27 -8.46
N GLU A 42 -2.83 9.20 -8.03
CA GLU A 42 -2.50 7.84 -8.45
C GLU A 42 -2.50 7.72 -9.97
N LYS A 43 -3.54 8.26 -10.64
CA LYS A 43 -3.66 8.24 -12.10
C LYS A 43 -2.59 9.08 -12.79
N MET A 44 -2.28 10.27 -12.26
CA MET A 44 -1.24 11.16 -12.80
C MET A 44 0.15 10.51 -12.75
N THR A 45 0.41 9.73 -11.70
CA THR A 45 1.69 9.06 -11.45
C THR A 45 1.76 7.65 -12.03
N GLU A 46 0.74 7.15 -12.71
CA GLU A 46 0.82 5.91 -13.49
C GLU A 46 1.82 6.05 -14.65
N LEU A 47 2.51 4.95 -14.97
CA LEU A 47 3.53 4.94 -16.03
C LEU A 47 2.96 4.55 -17.40
N ASP A 48 1.64 4.59 -17.58
CA ASP A 48 0.93 4.08 -18.77
C ASP A 48 1.32 4.79 -20.08
N ASP A 49 1.70 6.05 -20.00
CA ASP A 49 2.21 6.84 -21.13
C ASP A 49 3.68 6.56 -21.50
N ARG A 50 4.36 5.74 -20.71
CA ARG A 50 5.79 5.40 -20.87
C ARG A 50 6.01 3.93 -21.25
N ILE A 51 4.94 3.19 -21.56
CA ILE A 51 5.02 1.76 -21.87
C ILE A 51 4.50 1.45 -23.28
N THR A 52 5.08 0.42 -23.86
CA THR A 52 4.55 -0.29 -25.03
C THR A 52 3.94 -1.60 -24.54
N VAL A 53 2.66 -1.79 -24.82
CA VAL A 53 1.93 -3.02 -24.47
C VAL A 53 2.28 -4.12 -25.46
N ILE A 54 2.74 -5.26 -24.96
CA ILE A 54 3.06 -6.45 -25.76
C ILE A 54 1.88 -7.41 -25.80
N SER A 55 1.28 -7.68 -24.65
CA SER A 55 0.04 -8.45 -24.53
C SER A 55 -0.72 -8.00 -23.28
N LYS A 56 -2.03 -8.24 -23.29
CA LYS A 56 -2.91 -7.92 -22.17
C LYS A 56 -3.90 -9.03 -21.95
N ASP A 57 -4.07 -9.42 -20.72
CA ASP A 57 -5.10 -10.35 -20.27
C ASP A 57 -5.93 -9.72 -19.13
N GLU A 58 -6.77 -10.53 -18.48
CA GLU A 58 -7.67 -10.06 -17.41
C GLU A 58 -6.90 -9.61 -16.15
N LEU A 59 -5.79 -10.25 -15.82
CA LEU A 59 -5.05 -10.07 -14.56
C LEU A 59 -3.82 -9.19 -14.71
N SER A 60 -3.26 -9.11 -15.92
CA SER A 60 -1.95 -8.51 -16.17
C SER A 60 -1.82 -7.87 -17.54
N THR A 61 -0.75 -7.12 -17.72
CA THR A 61 -0.35 -6.55 -19.00
C THR A 61 1.17 -6.74 -19.15
N LYS A 62 1.62 -7.49 -20.18
CA LYS A 62 3.03 -7.58 -20.51
C LYS A 62 3.45 -6.33 -21.25
N VAL A 63 4.49 -5.67 -20.75
CA VAL A 63 4.92 -4.35 -21.23
C VAL A 63 6.43 -4.26 -21.38
N LYS A 64 6.87 -3.34 -22.22
CA LYS A 64 8.22 -2.78 -22.25
C LYS A 64 8.14 -1.30 -21.95
N PHE A 65 9.12 -0.74 -21.26
CA PHE A 65 9.26 0.71 -21.21
C PHE A 65 9.76 1.21 -22.57
N ASN A 66 9.25 2.36 -23.00
CA ASN A 66 9.57 2.93 -24.31
C ASN A 66 11.09 3.10 -24.50
N GLY A 67 11.61 2.59 -25.61
CA GLY A 67 13.05 2.61 -25.90
C GLY A 67 13.88 1.52 -25.19
N HIS A 68 13.24 0.57 -24.51
CA HIS A 68 13.92 -0.52 -23.78
C HIS A 68 13.38 -1.89 -24.15
N GLU A 69 14.25 -2.91 -24.14
CA GLU A 69 13.90 -4.28 -24.53
C GLU A 69 13.45 -5.16 -23.35
N LYS A 70 13.71 -4.72 -22.09
CA LYS A 70 13.37 -5.49 -20.90
C LYS A 70 11.86 -5.61 -20.75
N LEU A 71 11.38 -6.85 -20.55
CA LEU A 71 9.97 -7.17 -20.34
C LEU A 71 9.60 -7.10 -18.86
N PHE A 72 8.44 -6.54 -18.61
CA PHE A 72 7.80 -6.54 -17.30
C PHE A 72 6.34 -6.99 -17.42
N VAL A 73 5.81 -7.53 -16.35
CA VAL A 73 4.38 -7.73 -16.17
C VAL A 73 3.86 -6.63 -15.27
N LYS A 74 2.99 -5.78 -15.81
CA LYS A 74 2.27 -4.77 -15.04
C LYS A 74 0.99 -5.35 -14.48
N THR A 75 0.76 -5.16 -13.18
CA THR A 75 -0.48 -5.51 -12.49
C THR A 75 -0.71 -4.57 -11.32
N LYS A 76 -1.90 -4.61 -10.70
CA LYS A 76 -2.24 -3.73 -9.57
C LYS A 76 -3.33 -4.32 -8.69
N GLN A 77 -3.42 -3.84 -7.46
CA GLN A 77 -4.50 -4.14 -6.52
C GLN A 77 -4.73 -5.67 -6.36
N ALA A 78 -5.98 -6.10 -6.42
CA ALA A 78 -6.33 -7.51 -6.27
C ALA A 78 -5.86 -8.40 -7.42
N GLN A 79 -5.67 -7.82 -8.62
CA GLN A 79 -5.19 -8.55 -9.79
C GLN A 79 -3.77 -9.09 -9.57
N PHE A 80 -2.94 -8.34 -8.84
CA PHE A 80 -1.57 -8.76 -8.51
C PHE A 80 -1.53 -10.13 -7.82
N PHE A 81 -2.33 -10.33 -6.77
CA PHE A 81 -2.32 -11.60 -6.04
C PHE A 81 -2.87 -12.76 -6.89
N LYS A 82 -3.93 -12.51 -7.67
CA LYS A 82 -4.49 -13.51 -8.57
C LYS A 82 -3.49 -13.91 -9.65
N TYR A 83 -2.85 -12.93 -10.30
CA TYR A 83 -1.79 -13.18 -11.26
C TYR A 83 -0.65 -14.03 -10.67
N MET A 84 -0.20 -13.68 -9.46
CA MET A 84 0.86 -14.43 -8.80
C MET A 84 0.43 -15.86 -8.41
N GLU A 85 -0.84 -16.10 -8.09
CA GLU A 85 -1.37 -17.46 -7.85
C GLU A 85 -1.34 -18.29 -9.13
N ASP A 86 -1.74 -17.70 -10.26
CA ASP A 86 -1.71 -18.37 -11.56
C ASP A 86 -0.28 -18.66 -12.01
N GLU A 87 0.65 -17.70 -11.84
CA GLU A 87 2.05 -17.83 -12.25
C GLU A 87 2.80 -18.94 -11.49
N ILE A 88 2.51 -19.12 -10.20
CA ILE A 88 3.17 -20.16 -9.39
C ILE A 88 2.38 -21.45 -9.32
N ASP A 89 1.24 -21.55 -10.03
CA ASP A 89 0.30 -22.69 -10.01
C ASP A 89 0.00 -23.18 -8.59
N LYS A 90 -0.20 -22.23 -7.68
CA LYS A 90 -0.36 -22.54 -6.26
C LYS A 90 -1.07 -21.39 -5.52
N LYS A 91 -2.02 -21.77 -4.68
CA LYS A 91 -2.66 -20.80 -3.77
C LYS A 91 -1.62 -20.14 -2.86
N ILE A 92 -1.59 -18.81 -2.88
CA ILE A 92 -0.67 -18.03 -2.07
C ILE A 92 -1.08 -18.01 -0.60
N ASN A 93 -0.15 -18.34 0.28
CA ASN A 93 -0.31 -18.11 1.72
C ASN A 93 0.00 -16.63 2.04
N GLN A 94 -0.92 -15.75 1.69
CA GLN A 94 -0.78 -14.32 1.89
C GLN A 94 -0.61 -13.99 3.38
N ALA A 95 0.41 -13.21 3.72
CA ALA A 95 0.58 -12.71 5.08
C ALA A 95 -0.64 -11.86 5.50
N HIS A 96 -1.16 -12.10 6.70
CA HIS A 96 -2.30 -11.35 7.22
C HIS A 96 -2.03 -9.84 7.18
N GLY A 97 -2.97 -9.08 6.64
CA GLY A 97 -2.86 -7.63 6.51
C GLY A 97 -1.93 -7.13 5.39
N CYS A 98 -1.34 -8.04 4.59
CA CYS A 98 -0.55 -7.65 3.42
C CYS A 98 -1.41 -6.84 2.46
N LYS A 99 -0.95 -5.62 2.17
CA LYS A 99 -1.72 -4.65 1.37
C LYS A 99 -1.64 -5.02 -0.12
N LYS A 100 -2.66 -4.61 -0.85
CA LYS A 100 -2.69 -4.66 -2.31
C LYS A 100 -1.86 -3.49 -2.84
N PRO A 101 -0.93 -3.71 -3.79
CA PRO A 101 -0.10 -2.63 -4.33
C PRO A 101 -0.94 -1.64 -5.14
N ASP A 102 -0.62 -0.35 -5.09
CA ASP A 102 -1.25 0.66 -5.94
C ASP A 102 -0.84 0.40 -7.41
N GLU A 103 0.44 0.10 -7.65
CA GLU A 103 0.99 -0.29 -8.94
C GLU A 103 2.14 -1.28 -8.74
N CYS A 104 2.30 -2.23 -9.64
CA CYS A 104 3.32 -3.27 -9.53
C CYS A 104 3.89 -3.64 -10.91
N TYR A 105 5.21 -3.83 -10.97
CA TYR A 105 5.94 -4.35 -12.13
C TYR A 105 6.74 -5.58 -11.73
N ILE A 106 6.62 -6.65 -12.48
CA ILE A 106 7.30 -7.93 -12.23
C ILE A 106 8.28 -8.21 -13.37
N GLU A 107 9.56 -8.34 -13.05
CA GLU A 107 10.58 -8.86 -13.94
C GLU A 107 10.65 -10.38 -13.73
N GLU A 108 9.88 -11.15 -14.52
CA GLU A 108 9.74 -12.60 -14.34
C GLU A 108 11.08 -13.34 -14.47
N SER A 109 11.90 -12.95 -15.45
CA SER A 109 13.19 -13.60 -15.72
C SER A 109 14.16 -13.58 -14.54
N LYS A 110 14.09 -12.55 -13.70
CA LYS A 110 14.92 -12.40 -12.50
C LYS A 110 14.17 -12.64 -11.20
N LYS A 111 12.86 -12.88 -11.26
CA LYS A 111 11.98 -12.99 -10.10
C LYS A 111 12.08 -11.77 -9.18
N ILE A 112 11.90 -10.58 -9.76
CA ILE A 112 11.90 -9.31 -9.03
C ILE A 112 10.49 -8.72 -9.12
N ILE A 113 9.95 -8.29 -7.99
CA ILE A 113 8.67 -7.59 -7.88
C ILE A 113 8.94 -6.18 -7.39
N PHE A 114 8.64 -5.18 -8.20
CA PHE A 114 8.66 -3.76 -7.84
C PHE A 114 7.26 -3.36 -7.39
N ILE A 115 7.10 -3.02 -6.12
CA ILE A 115 5.85 -2.53 -5.53
C ILE A 115 5.95 -1.01 -5.44
N ILE A 116 5.05 -0.31 -6.11
CA ILE A 116 4.98 1.15 -6.07
C ILE A 116 3.78 1.54 -5.21
N GLU A 117 4.06 2.14 -4.08
CA GLU A 117 3.06 2.66 -3.14
C GLU A 117 2.98 4.18 -3.27
N LYS A 118 1.80 4.68 -3.64
CA LYS A 118 1.58 6.10 -3.91
C LYS A 118 1.02 6.81 -2.69
N LYS A 119 1.61 7.93 -2.29
CA LYS A 119 1.15 8.71 -1.14
C LYS A 119 1.00 10.18 -1.52
N PHE A 120 -0.23 10.63 -1.48
CA PHE A 120 -0.59 12.02 -1.69
C PHE A 120 -1.01 12.68 -0.38
N GLN A 121 -0.53 13.91 -0.17
CA GLN A 121 -0.95 14.77 0.93
C GLN A 121 -0.79 16.24 0.55
N GLN A 122 -1.65 17.09 1.08
CA GLN A 122 -1.61 18.54 0.92
C GLN A 122 -1.74 19.30 2.26
N THR A 123 -2.31 18.67 3.28
CA THR A 123 -2.59 19.29 4.58
C THR A 123 -2.04 18.43 5.72
N GLY A 124 -1.87 19.01 6.91
CA GLY A 124 -1.39 18.29 8.09
C GLY A 124 -2.28 17.10 8.48
N GLY A 125 -1.70 16.13 9.20
CA GLY A 125 -2.36 14.91 9.67
C GLY A 125 -1.34 13.81 9.95
N SER A 126 -1.79 12.61 10.33
CA SER A 126 -0.94 11.43 10.64
C SER A 126 -0.34 10.75 9.42
N VAL A 127 -0.20 11.47 8.30
CA VAL A 127 0.26 10.87 7.05
C VAL A 127 1.75 10.51 7.06
N CYS A 128 2.59 11.23 7.81
CA CYS A 128 4.00 10.89 7.99
C CYS A 128 4.15 9.47 8.59
N GLU A 129 3.25 9.06 9.50
CA GLU A 129 3.23 7.71 10.08
C GLU A 129 3.09 6.62 8.99
N LYS A 130 2.41 6.93 7.86
CA LYS A 130 2.19 5.95 6.78
C LYS A 130 3.47 5.60 6.02
N ILE A 131 4.50 6.44 6.07
CA ILE A 131 5.79 6.16 5.44
C ILE A 131 6.84 5.64 6.43
N GLN A 132 6.51 5.50 7.71
CA GLN A 132 7.37 4.89 8.73
C GLN A 132 7.35 3.35 8.71
N THR A 133 6.43 2.72 7.98
CA THR A 133 6.16 1.27 8.05
C THR A 133 6.63 0.45 6.83
N PRO A 134 7.58 0.89 5.99
CA PRO A 134 7.91 0.15 4.77
C PRO A 134 8.60 -1.18 5.07
N GLN A 135 9.40 -1.28 6.14
CA GLN A 135 10.06 -2.54 6.52
C GLN A 135 9.06 -3.64 6.88
N PHE A 136 7.98 -3.28 7.60
CA PHE A 136 6.94 -4.25 7.94
C PHE A 136 6.17 -4.69 6.67
N LYS A 137 5.82 -3.76 5.79
CA LYS A 137 5.18 -4.06 4.51
C LYS A 137 6.07 -4.93 3.62
N LEU A 138 7.34 -4.58 3.52
CA LEU A 138 8.35 -5.36 2.80
C LEU A 138 8.47 -6.79 3.35
N TRP A 139 8.45 -6.95 4.68
CA TRP A 139 8.45 -8.27 5.33
C TRP A 139 7.20 -9.08 4.97
N GLN A 140 6.00 -8.45 4.96
CA GLN A 140 4.76 -9.12 4.55
C GLN A 140 4.83 -9.63 3.10
N TYR A 141 5.34 -8.82 2.17
CA TYR A 141 5.53 -9.24 0.78
C TYR A 141 6.59 -10.34 0.65
N LYS A 142 7.73 -10.23 1.31
CA LYS A 142 8.78 -11.27 1.31
C LYS A 142 8.28 -12.60 1.88
N ARG A 143 7.47 -12.55 2.94
CA ARG A 143 6.86 -13.75 3.50
C ARG A 143 5.84 -14.38 2.54
N THR A 144 5.10 -13.54 1.82
CA THR A 144 4.10 -14.01 0.85
C THR A 144 4.75 -14.59 -0.41
N PHE A 145 5.84 -13.99 -0.87
CA PHE A 145 6.57 -14.37 -2.09
C PHE A 145 8.05 -14.67 -1.80
N PRO A 146 8.36 -15.76 -1.08
CA PRO A 146 9.73 -16.01 -0.59
C PRO A 146 10.76 -16.26 -1.71
N ASN A 147 10.31 -16.63 -2.90
CA ASN A 147 11.18 -16.91 -4.07
C ASN A 147 11.42 -15.66 -4.93
N TYR A 148 10.86 -14.50 -4.55
CA TYR A 148 11.00 -13.25 -5.27
C TYR A 148 11.83 -12.24 -4.47
N THR A 149 12.60 -11.44 -5.18
CA THR A 149 13.18 -10.21 -4.63
C THR A 149 12.11 -9.13 -4.65
N ILE A 150 11.77 -8.59 -3.50
CA ILE A 150 10.78 -7.51 -3.39
C ILE A 150 11.49 -6.17 -3.25
N VAL A 151 11.16 -5.26 -4.14
CA VAL A 151 11.63 -3.87 -4.12
C VAL A 151 10.41 -2.98 -3.83
N TYR A 152 10.40 -2.38 -2.65
CA TYR A 152 9.31 -1.51 -2.21
C TYR A 152 9.68 -0.06 -2.46
N ILE A 153 8.85 0.67 -3.20
CA ILE A 153 9.14 2.02 -3.70
C ILE A 153 8.01 2.94 -3.29
N TYR A 154 8.34 4.12 -2.77
CA TYR A 154 7.34 5.17 -2.57
C TYR A 154 7.30 6.15 -3.74
N CYS A 155 6.08 6.52 -4.15
CA CYS A 155 5.79 7.71 -4.96
C CYS A 155 5.11 8.73 -4.06
N LEU A 156 5.83 9.81 -3.72
CA LEU A 156 5.42 10.81 -2.74
C LEU A 156 5.06 12.13 -3.41
N SER A 157 4.03 12.82 -2.90
CA SER A 157 3.76 14.21 -3.27
C SER A 157 4.75 15.17 -2.61
N ASP A 158 4.91 16.37 -3.16
CA ASP A 158 5.89 17.37 -2.68
C ASP A 158 5.65 17.84 -1.24
N TRP A 159 4.44 17.64 -0.72
CA TRP A 159 4.13 17.97 0.67
C TRP A 159 5.07 17.26 1.67
N PHE A 160 5.47 16.03 1.37
CA PHE A 160 6.38 15.24 2.23
C PHE A 160 7.76 15.86 2.35
N LYS A 161 8.27 16.54 1.31
CA LYS A 161 9.60 17.22 1.33
C LYS A 161 9.79 18.16 2.51
N LYS A 162 8.70 18.86 2.90
CA LYS A 162 8.73 19.89 3.93
C LYS A 162 8.23 19.42 5.29
N ASN A 163 7.41 18.37 5.31
CA ASN A 163 6.62 18.03 6.49
C ASN A 163 7.02 16.69 7.13
N CYS A 164 7.82 15.87 6.46
CA CYS A 164 8.20 14.53 6.95
C CYS A 164 9.72 14.32 6.80
N ILE A 165 10.55 15.28 7.25
CA ILE A 165 12.01 15.26 7.06
C ILE A 165 12.63 14.04 7.75
N SER A 166 12.29 13.78 9.01
CA SER A 166 12.83 12.64 9.77
C SER A 166 12.43 11.29 9.16
N GLU A 167 11.21 11.20 8.60
CA GLU A 167 10.76 9.98 7.94
C GLU A 167 11.51 9.76 6.62
N LEU A 168 11.83 10.81 5.88
CA LEU A 168 12.63 10.71 4.66
C LEU A 168 14.07 10.29 4.99
N GLU A 169 14.70 10.88 6.01
CA GLU A 169 16.00 10.45 6.51
C GLU A 169 15.99 8.97 6.93
N TYR A 170 14.91 8.53 7.60
CA TYR A 170 14.74 7.12 7.94
C TYR A 170 14.64 6.24 6.70
N LEU A 171 13.89 6.63 5.66
CA LEU A 171 13.82 5.88 4.40
C LEU A 171 15.19 5.75 3.74
N ASP A 172 16.01 6.81 3.77
CA ASP A 172 17.38 6.78 3.24
C ASP A 172 18.26 5.80 4.03
N ILE A 173 18.21 5.82 5.38
CA ILE A 173 18.95 4.92 6.26
C ILE A 173 18.60 3.45 5.99
N ILE A 174 17.33 3.14 5.78
CA ILE A 174 16.87 1.76 5.55
C ILE A 174 16.87 1.36 4.06
N ASN A 175 17.40 2.22 3.18
CA ASN A 175 17.48 2.03 1.73
C ASN A 175 16.13 1.70 1.06
N VAL A 176 15.07 2.40 1.45
CA VAL A 176 13.78 2.33 0.78
C VAL A 176 13.68 3.48 -0.23
N PRO A 177 13.72 3.21 -1.53
CA PRO A 177 13.69 4.25 -2.53
C PRO A 177 12.33 4.99 -2.55
N TYR A 178 12.40 6.30 -2.79
CA TYR A 178 11.24 7.12 -2.99
C TYR A 178 11.46 8.13 -4.14
N PHE A 179 10.38 8.47 -4.83
CA PHE A 179 10.38 9.38 -5.96
C PHE A 179 9.29 10.43 -5.79
N TRP A 180 9.52 11.60 -6.36
CA TRP A 180 8.59 12.74 -6.25
C TRP A 180 7.61 12.74 -7.41
N GLY A 181 6.38 12.25 -7.19
CA GLY A 181 5.38 12.09 -8.22
C GLY A 181 4.93 13.37 -8.92
N SER A 182 5.21 14.54 -8.32
CA SER A 182 4.94 15.87 -8.94
C SER A 182 6.11 16.37 -9.79
N SER A 183 7.27 15.67 -9.79
CA SER A 183 8.42 16.04 -10.63
C SER A 183 8.14 15.71 -12.10
N GLU A 184 8.57 16.54 -13.00
CA GLU A 184 8.53 16.27 -14.45
C GLU A 184 9.38 15.06 -14.83
N THR A 185 10.46 14.79 -14.08
CA THR A 185 11.40 13.67 -14.29
C THR A 185 10.98 12.40 -13.58
N TYR A 186 9.90 12.42 -12.75
CA TYR A 186 9.48 11.29 -11.93
C TYR A 186 9.42 9.96 -12.69
N LYS A 187 8.74 9.97 -13.84
CA LYS A 187 8.50 8.74 -14.61
C LYS A 187 9.80 8.18 -15.18
N ASP A 188 10.68 9.03 -15.63
CA ASP A 188 11.97 8.62 -16.20
C ASP A 188 12.92 8.12 -15.10
N GLU A 189 12.91 8.76 -13.92
CA GLU A 189 13.71 8.37 -12.77
C GLU A 189 13.31 6.98 -12.21
N ILE A 190 12.02 6.74 -12.00
CA ILE A 190 11.54 5.45 -11.47
C ILE A 190 11.71 4.32 -12.49
N ILE A 191 11.50 4.59 -13.78
CA ILE A 191 11.74 3.62 -14.87
C ILE A 191 13.23 3.27 -14.91
N LYS A 192 14.12 4.27 -14.92
CA LYS A 192 15.56 4.07 -14.89
C LYS A 192 15.97 3.24 -13.68
N PHE A 193 15.44 3.54 -12.49
CA PHE A 193 15.70 2.76 -11.28
C PHE A 193 15.32 1.28 -11.46
N MET A 194 14.12 0.98 -12.00
CA MET A 194 13.69 -0.41 -12.22
C MET A 194 14.53 -1.14 -13.28
N LEU A 195 14.95 -0.44 -14.33
CA LEU A 195 15.78 -0.99 -15.41
C LEU A 195 17.19 -1.32 -14.95
N ASP A 196 17.79 -0.43 -14.12
CA ASP A 196 19.17 -0.54 -13.65
C ASP A 196 19.30 -1.41 -12.39
N TYR A 197 18.16 -1.82 -11.79
CA TYR A 197 18.18 -2.60 -10.54
C TYR A 197 18.93 -3.92 -10.72
N LYS A 198 19.92 -4.13 -9.86
CA LYS A 198 20.73 -5.36 -9.80
C LYS A 198 20.32 -6.14 -8.54
N LYS A 199 20.04 -7.42 -8.70
CA LYS A 199 19.73 -8.34 -7.62
C LYS A 199 20.99 -8.66 -6.82
#